data_13c1ea1adc2fb9afb75db3240673d25b
#
_entry.id   13c1ea1adc2fb9afb75db3240673d25b
#
_cell.length_a   1.000
_cell.length_b   1.000
_cell.length_c   1.000
_cell.angle_alpha   90.00
_cell.angle_beta   90.00
_cell.angle_gamma   90.00
#
_symmetry.space_group_name_H-M   'P 1'
#
loop_
_entity.id
_entity.type
_entity.pdbx_description
1 polymer ?
#
loop_
_entity_poly.entity_id
_entity_poly.type
_entity_poly.pdbx_seq_one_letter_code
_entity_poly.pdbx_strand_id
1 'polypeptide(L)'
;MLALAPLLARAELWGYVDGAGVAHVASTQVDARYRRLLGDPATQRVPGKSDSAGGLLTWLEIAPEVRSLQPVLREAAATHGIDIELLKALITVESGFNARAVSPRGAVGLMQLMPATADATTEQLLDPRTNVLAGARLMAGLMRRHDGIDVALAAWNAGEGTVRQHGGKMPPLPETRAHVHQVLELYWALLQARPPAPASRLRIQPNLSETAR
;
A
#
# COMPACT_ATOMS: atom_id res chain seq x y z
N MET A 1 15.33 40.80 4.76
CA MET A 1 15.51 39.46 4.25
C MET A 1 14.45 38.57 4.87
N LEU A 2 13.34 38.33 4.14
CA LEU A 2 12.32 37.33 4.57
C LEU A 2 12.83 35.94 4.17
N ALA A 3 13.09 35.11 5.18
CA ALA A 3 13.37 33.72 4.98
C ALA A 3 12.06 33.00 4.55
N LEU A 4 11.93 32.60 3.28
CA LEU A 4 10.92 31.66 2.86
C LEU A 4 11.23 30.32 3.54
N ALA A 5 10.41 29.94 4.50
CA ALA A 5 10.39 28.58 5.00
C ALA A 5 9.99 27.64 3.84
N PRO A 6 10.67 26.50 3.62
CA PRO A 6 10.26 25.54 2.60
C PRO A 6 8.87 25.04 2.97
N LEU A 7 7.88 25.22 2.07
CA LEU A 7 6.63 24.51 2.12
C LEU A 7 6.99 23.01 2.05
N LEU A 8 6.88 22.33 3.18
CA LEU A 8 6.89 20.86 3.21
C LEU A 8 5.72 20.41 2.33
N ALA A 9 6.02 19.88 1.14
CA ALA A 9 5.04 19.24 0.31
C ALA A 9 4.46 18.06 1.11
N ARG A 10 3.26 18.24 1.66
CA ARG A 10 2.54 17.18 2.36
C ARG A 10 2.04 16.21 1.31
N ALA A 11 2.40 14.95 1.47
CA ALA A 11 1.85 13.90 0.64
C ALA A 11 0.36 13.77 0.98
N GLU A 12 -0.47 13.95 -0.02
CA GLU A 12 -1.93 13.81 0.08
C GLU A 12 -2.37 12.70 -0.85
N LEU A 13 -3.31 11.89 -0.43
CA LEU A 13 -3.99 10.94 -1.30
C LEU A 13 -5.37 11.50 -1.63
N TRP A 14 -5.61 11.67 -2.92
CA TRP A 14 -6.88 12.11 -3.48
C TRP A 14 -7.50 10.99 -4.28
N GLY A 15 -8.83 10.89 -4.27
CA GLY A 15 -9.48 9.89 -5.09
C GLY A 15 -10.99 9.97 -5.05
N TYR A 16 -11.61 9.16 -5.92
CA TYR A 16 -13.04 8.89 -5.94
C TYR A 16 -13.29 7.50 -6.51
N VAL A 17 -14.49 6.99 -6.27
CA VAL A 17 -14.98 5.76 -6.92
C VAL A 17 -15.99 6.19 -7.97
N ASP A 18 -15.85 5.73 -9.21
CA ASP A 18 -16.77 6.03 -10.28
C ASP A 18 -18.04 5.18 -10.24
N GLY A 19 -18.99 5.46 -11.15
CA GLY A 19 -20.26 4.74 -11.22
C GLY A 19 -20.15 3.26 -11.60
N ALA A 20 -18.98 2.81 -12.06
CA ALA A 20 -18.67 1.41 -12.34
C ALA A 20 -17.97 0.72 -11.14
N GLY A 21 -17.74 1.43 -10.02
CA GLY A 21 -17.04 0.91 -8.84
C GLY A 21 -15.51 0.94 -8.95
N VAL A 22 -14.94 1.62 -9.96
CA VAL A 22 -13.50 1.74 -10.14
C VAL A 22 -12.97 2.91 -9.31
N ALA A 23 -11.94 2.65 -8.48
CA ALA A 23 -11.26 3.68 -7.71
C ALA A 23 -10.21 4.40 -8.57
N HIS A 24 -10.28 5.73 -8.52
CA HIS A 24 -9.30 6.62 -9.12
C HIS A 24 -8.54 7.34 -8.02
N VAL A 25 -7.21 7.17 -7.96
CA VAL A 25 -6.37 7.76 -6.93
C VAL A 25 -5.23 8.59 -7.54
N ALA A 26 -4.85 9.67 -6.83
CA ALA A 26 -3.80 10.58 -7.27
C ALA A 26 -3.14 11.27 -6.06
N SER A 27 -1.93 11.78 -6.23
CA SER A 27 -1.22 12.56 -5.22
C SER A 27 -1.68 14.02 -5.10
N THR A 28 -2.55 14.45 -6.01
CA THR A 28 -3.14 15.80 -6.03
C THR A 28 -4.59 15.73 -6.49
N GLN A 29 -5.37 16.78 -6.24
CA GLN A 29 -6.71 16.90 -6.79
C GLN A 29 -6.63 17.13 -8.31
N VAL A 30 -6.95 16.10 -9.10
CA VAL A 30 -6.92 16.16 -10.57
C VAL A 30 -8.14 16.90 -11.12
N ASP A 31 -9.33 16.67 -10.56
CA ASP A 31 -10.58 17.35 -10.90
C ASP A 31 -11.55 17.40 -9.69
N ALA A 32 -12.73 17.98 -9.88
CA ALA A 32 -13.72 18.17 -8.82
C ALA A 32 -14.31 16.86 -8.25
N ARG A 33 -14.14 15.73 -8.90
CA ARG A 33 -14.56 14.40 -8.40
C ARG A 33 -13.60 13.88 -7.35
N TYR A 34 -12.30 14.24 -7.44
CA TYR A 34 -11.30 13.82 -6.49
C TYR A 34 -11.51 14.49 -5.14
N ARG A 35 -11.69 13.68 -4.12
CA ARG A 35 -11.75 14.10 -2.73
C ARG A 35 -10.47 13.68 -2.02
N ARG A 36 -10.03 14.47 -1.06
CA ARG A 36 -8.88 14.10 -0.24
C ARG A 36 -9.23 12.90 0.63
N LEU A 37 -8.45 11.83 0.49
CA LEU A 37 -8.65 10.57 1.22
C LEU A 37 -7.72 10.49 2.44
N LEU A 38 -6.47 10.97 2.32
CA LEU A 38 -5.45 10.98 3.37
C LEU A 38 -4.64 12.27 3.31
N GLY A 39 -4.05 12.68 4.43
CA GLY A 39 -3.10 13.80 4.48
C GLY A 39 -3.70 15.15 4.89
N ASP A 40 -4.92 15.22 5.46
CA ASP A 40 -5.47 16.47 5.99
C ASP A 40 -4.97 16.76 7.42
N PRO A 41 -4.18 17.84 7.60
CA PRO A 41 -3.69 18.21 8.93
C PRO A 41 -4.74 18.91 9.82
N ALA A 42 -5.85 19.36 9.24
CA ALA A 42 -6.89 20.09 9.98
C ALA A 42 -7.87 19.13 10.68
N THR A 43 -7.91 17.88 10.31
CA THR A 43 -8.65 16.86 11.04
C THR A 43 -7.80 16.31 12.16
N GLN A 44 -7.88 16.95 13.33
CA GLN A 44 -7.46 16.34 14.58
C GLN A 44 -8.17 14.99 14.67
N ARG A 45 -7.41 13.90 14.49
CA ARG A 45 -7.94 12.54 14.50
C ARG A 45 -8.53 12.24 15.88
N VAL A 46 -9.84 12.34 15.97
CA VAL A 46 -10.57 11.63 17.01
C VAL A 46 -10.63 10.17 16.53
N PRO A 47 -10.12 9.19 17.29
CA PRO A 47 -10.24 7.80 16.91
C PRO A 47 -11.72 7.47 16.68
N GLY A 48 -12.09 7.14 15.42
CA GLY A 48 -13.44 6.71 15.08
C GLY A 48 -14.25 7.62 14.15
N LYS A 49 -13.74 8.77 13.68
CA LYS A 49 -14.46 9.62 12.73
C LYS A 49 -13.54 10.27 11.71
N SER A 50 -13.36 9.63 10.56
CA SER A 50 -13.02 10.31 9.31
C SER A 50 -13.79 9.66 8.16
N ASP A 51 -14.81 10.33 7.66
CA ASP A 51 -15.72 9.83 6.64
C ASP A 51 -15.04 9.54 5.28
N SER A 52 -13.88 10.10 5.00
CA SER A 52 -13.16 9.94 3.74
C SER A 52 -12.22 8.72 3.71
N ALA A 53 -11.49 8.43 4.78
CA ALA A 53 -10.69 7.21 4.88
C ALA A 53 -11.58 5.97 5.02
N GLY A 54 -12.71 6.10 5.73
CA GLY A 54 -13.70 5.03 5.86
C GLY A 54 -14.26 4.56 4.52
N GLY A 55 -14.50 5.47 3.58
CA GLY A 55 -14.96 5.13 2.23
C GLY A 55 -13.95 4.29 1.43
N LEU A 56 -12.66 4.65 1.47
CA LEU A 56 -11.61 3.88 0.80
C LEU A 56 -11.40 2.50 1.44
N LEU A 57 -11.34 2.43 2.76
CA LEU A 57 -11.20 1.17 3.48
C LEU A 57 -12.38 0.23 3.22
N THR A 58 -13.61 0.75 3.26
CA THR A 58 -14.81 0.00 2.90
C THR A 58 -14.74 -0.50 1.46
N TRP A 59 -14.34 0.36 0.51
CA TRP A 59 -14.17 -0.04 -0.89
C TRP A 59 -13.14 -1.18 -1.02
N LEU A 60 -12.00 -1.11 -0.33
CA LEU A 60 -10.98 -2.16 -0.33
C LEU A 60 -11.47 -3.50 0.23
N GLU A 61 -12.55 -3.49 1.01
CA GLU A 61 -13.16 -4.71 1.54
C GLU A 61 -14.23 -5.30 0.62
N ILE A 62 -15.04 -4.45 -0.04
CA ILE A 62 -16.26 -4.91 -0.72
C ILE A 62 -16.19 -4.85 -2.24
N ALA A 63 -15.30 -4.02 -2.83
CA ALA A 63 -15.22 -3.84 -4.27
C ALA A 63 -14.94 -5.16 -5.01
N PRO A 64 -15.72 -5.48 -6.06
CA PRO A 64 -15.59 -6.75 -6.77
C PRO A 64 -14.19 -7.00 -7.31
N GLU A 65 -13.52 -5.98 -7.84
CA GLU A 65 -12.16 -6.04 -8.36
C GLU A 65 -11.13 -6.39 -7.27
N VAL A 66 -11.27 -5.84 -6.06
CA VAL A 66 -10.41 -6.17 -4.92
C VAL A 66 -10.70 -7.59 -4.42
N ARG A 67 -11.98 -7.95 -4.32
CA ARG A 67 -12.40 -9.28 -3.86
C ARG A 67 -11.96 -10.39 -4.81
N SER A 68 -12.03 -10.16 -6.12
CA SER A 68 -11.57 -11.14 -7.14
C SER A 68 -10.07 -11.43 -7.03
N LEU A 69 -9.28 -10.46 -6.55
CA LEU A 69 -7.84 -10.60 -6.36
C LEU A 69 -7.44 -11.21 -5.01
N GLN A 70 -8.36 -11.37 -4.07
CA GLN A 70 -8.06 -11.92 -2.73
C GLN A 70 -7.31 -13.28 -2.75
N PRO A 71 -7.66 -14.25 -3.62
CA PRO A 71 -6.89 -15.49 -3.71
C PRO A 71 -5.43 -15.26 -4.10
N VAL A 72 -5.21 -14.40 -5.12
CA VAL A 72 -3.87 -14.06 -5.61
C VAL A 72 -3.07 -13.29 -4.57
N LEU A 73 -3.68 -12.36 -3.86
CA LEU A 73 -3.04 -11.60 -2.78
C LEU A 73 -2.60 -12.51 -1.64
N ARG A 74 -3.45 -13.49 -1.24
CA ARG A 74 -3.07 -14.49 -0.22
C ARG A 74 -1.94 -15.39 -0.68
N GLU A 75 -1.99 -15.85 -1.93
CA GLU A 75 -0.92 -16.64 -2.54
C GLU A 75 0.41 -15.89 -2.52
N ALA A 76 0.40 -14.64 -2.99
CA ALA A 76 1.59 -13.80 -3.04
C ALA A 76 2.16 -13.51 -1.63
N ALA A 77 1.27 -13.19 -0.67
CA ALA A 77 1.64 -12.96 0.72
C ALA A 77 2.30 -14.20 1.34
N ALA A 78 1.70 -15.38 1.16
CA ALA A 78 2.24 -16.64 1.70
C ALA A 78 3.53 -17.07 1.02
N THR A 79 3.64 -16.91 -0.32
CA THR A 79 4.80 -17.36 -1.10
C THR A 79 6.03 -16.50 -0.80
N HIS A 80 5.86 -15.21 -0.62
CA HIS A 80 6.99 -14.26 -0.50
C HIS A 80 7.20 -13.72 0.92
N GLY A 81 6.33 -14.09 1.89
CA GLY A 81 6.43 -13.63 3.27
C GLY A 81 6.16 -12.13 3.43
N ILE A 82 5.25 -11.57 2.62
CA ILE A 82 4.87 -10.15 2.65
C ILE A 82 3.47 -9.99 3.25
N ASP A 83 3.25 -8.91 4.00
CA ASP A 83 1.92 -8.66 4.56
C ASP A 83 0.92 -8.32 3.44
N ILE A 84 -0.26 -8.95 3.49
CA ILE A 84 -1.30 -8.75 2.48
C ILE A 84 -1.83 -7.31 2.45
N GLU A 85 -1.85 -6.63 3.60
CA GLU A 85 -2.30 -5.24 3.67
C GLU A 85 -1.27 -4.28 3.04
N LEU A 86 0.03 -4.64 3.09
CA LEU A 86 1.06 -3.90 2.35
C LEU A 86 0.88 -4.06 0.84
N LEU A 87 0.56 -5.27 0.36
CA LEU A 87 0.24 -5.49 -1.06
C LEU A 87 -0.97 -4.68 -1.50
N LYS A 88 -2.04 -4.66 -0.70
CA LYS A 88 -3.22 -3.84 -0.98
C LYS A 88 -2.89 -2.35 -1.03
N ALA A 89 -2.11 -1.85 -0.08
CA ALA A 89 -1.68 -0.46 -0.05
C ALA A 89 -0.87 -0.08 -1.29
N LEU A 90 0.11 -0.91 -1.67
CA LEU A 90 0.89 -0.72 -2.90
C LEU A 90 0.00 -0.69 -4.14
N ILE A 91 -0.83 -1.71 -4.35
CA ILE A 91 -1.70 -1.80 -5.53
C ILE A 91 -2.66 -0.60 -5.60
N THR A 92 -3.16 -0.14 -4.45
CA THR A 92 -4.00 1.05 -4.40
C THR A 92 -3.26 2.29 -4.89
N VAL A 93 -2.04 2.51 -4.41
CA VAL A 93 -1.24 3.70 -4.75
C VAL A 93 -0.73 3.62 -6.20
N GLU A 94 -0.36 2.43 -6.67
CA GLU A 94 0.21 2.23 -8.00
C GLU A 94 -0.84 2.32 -9.12
N SER A 95 -1.99 1.69 -8.95
CA SER A 95 -2.96 1.55 -10.06
C SER A 95 -4.43 1.76 -9.66
N GLY A 96 -4.74 1.91 -8.37
CA GLY A 96 -6.13 1.85 -7.89
C GLY A 96 -6.82 0.52 -8.23
N PHE A 97 -6.10 -0.59 -8.20
CA PHE A 97 -6.57 -1.91 -8.61
C PHE A 97 -6.89 -2.05 -10.11
N ASN A 98 -6.39 -1.15 -10.97
CA ASN A 98 -6.54 -1.27 -12.41
C ASN A 98 -5.49 -2.23 -13.01
N ALA A 99 -5.91 -3.46 -13.31
CA ALA A 99 -5.03 -4.47 -13.90
C ALA A 99 -4.51 -4.11 -15.32
N ARG A 100 -5.18 -3.18 -16.00
CA ARG A 100 -4.81 -2.73 -17.35
C ARG A 100 -4.06 -1.41 -17.37
N ALA A 101 -3.66 -0.87 -16.22
CA ALA A 101 -2.94 0.38 -16.14
C ALA A 101 -1.58 0.26 -16.85
N VAL A 102 -1.29 1.24 -17.71
CA VAL A 102 0.03 1.40 -18.34
C VAL A 102 0.42 2.85 -18.18
N SER A 103 1.56 3.11 -17.52
CA SER A 103 2.05 4.45 -17.32
C SER A 103 2.75 5.01 -18.57
N PRO A 104 2.91 6.33 -18.70
CA PRO A 104 3.69 6.93 -19.79
C PRO A 104 5.16 6.47 -19.83
N ARG A 105 5.69 5.97 -18.71
CA ARG A 105 7.05 5.40 -18.61
C ARG A 105 7.09 3.91 -18.91
N GLY A 106 5.96 3.26 -19.23
CA GLY A 106 5.87 1.85 -19.56
C GLY A 106 5.76 0.92 -18.35
N ALA A 107 5.43 1.42 -17.17
CA ALA A 107 5.07 0.57 -16.03
C ALA A 107 3.67 -0.04 -16.24
N VAL A 108 3.47 -1.31 -15.86
CA VAL A 108 2.32 -2.12 -16.27
C VAL A 108 1.61 -2.77 -15.10
N GLY A 109 0.28 -2.75 -15.16
CA GLY A 109 -0.62 -3.56 -14.36
C GLY A 109 -0.82 -3.07 -12.93
N LEU A 110 -1.33 -3.96 -12.08
CA LEU A 110 -1.75 -3.68 -10.70
C LEU A 110 -0.66 -3.02 -9.86
N MET A 111 0.56 -3.51 -9.95
CA MET A 111 1.70 -3.04 -9.15
C MET A 111 2.67 -2.18 -9.96
N GLN A 112 2.27 -1.69 -11.14
CA GLN A 112 3.05 -0.80 -12.01
C GLN A 112 4.51 -1.24 -12.18
N LEU A 113 4.68 -2.48 -12.64
CA LEU A 113 6.01 -3.05 -12.83
C LEU A 113 6.60 -2.66 -14.18
N MET A 114 7.87 -2.29 -14.18
CA MET A 114 8.63 -2.16 -15.42
C MET A 114 8.94 -3.55 -15.96
N PRO A 115 8.67 -3.84 -17.25
CA PRO A 115 8.93 -5.14 -17.87
C PRO A 115 10.35 -5.65 -17.61
N ALA A 116 11.37 -4.80 -17.78
CA ALA A 116 12.75 -5.15 -17.52
C ALA A 116 13.05 -5.49 -16.06
N THR A 117 12.36 -4.85 -15.10
CA THR A 117 12.54 -5.13 -13.66
C THR A 117 11.86 -6.44 -13.25
N ALA A 118 10.73 -6.74 -13.86
CA ALA A 118 9.99 -7.97 -13.58
C ALA A 118 10.51 -9.20 -14.31
N ASP A 119 11.40 -9.00 -15.31
CA ASP A 119 11.82 -10.04 -16.27
C ASP A 119 10.62 -10.69 -16.98
N ALA A 120 9.72 -9.84 -17.49
CA ALA A 120 8.46 -10.26 -18.09
C ALA A 120 8.06 -9.31 -19.23
N THR A 121 7.23 -9.78 -20.16
CA THR A 121 6.67 -8.92 -21.21
C THR A 121 5.51 -8.07 -20.69
N THR A 122 5.14 -7.04 -21.44
CA THR A 122 3.96 -6.22 -21.13
C THR A 122 2.69 -7.08 -21.05
N GLU A 123 2.50 -8.01 -22.01
CA GLU A 123 1.35 -8.89 -22.05
C GLU A 123 1.27 -9.78 -20.81
N GLN A 124 2.40 -10.32 -20.37
CA GLN A 124 2.48 -11.13 -19.15
C GLN A 124 2.14 -10.31 -17.90
N LEU A 125 2.57 -9.03 -17.86
CA LEU A 125 2.30 -8.14 -16.72
C LEU A 125 0.86 -7.58 -16.72
N LEU A 126 0.10 -7.69 -17.80
CA LEU A 126 -1.34 -7.41 -17.82
C LEU A 126 -2.16 -8.55 -17.18
N ASP A 127 -1.58 -9.74 -17.00
CA ASP A 127 -2.20 -10.79 -16.19
C ASP A 127 -2.09 -10.46 -14.70
N PRO A 128 -3.23 -10.35 -13.99
CA PRO A 128 -3.26 -9.92 -12.59
C PRO A 128 -2.42 -10.80 -11.67
N ARG A 129 -2.45 -12.13 -11.87
CA ARG A 129 -1.72 -13.06 -11.02
C ARG A 129 -0.21 -12.94 -11.23
N THR A 130 0.24 -12.91 -12.47
CA THR A 130 1.65 -12.72 -12.84
C THR A 130 2.18 -11.41 -12.27
N ASN A 131 1.43 -10.32 -12.42
CA ASN A 131 1.80 -9.00 -11.94
C ASN A 131 1.96 -8.96 -10.40
N VAL A 132 0.97 -9.45 -9.67
CA VAL A 132 0.99 -9.42 -8.19
C VAL A 132 2.09 -10.32 -7.63
N LEU A 133 2.29 -11.52 -8.19
CA LEU A 133 3.37 -12.42 -7.75
C LEU A 133 4.76 -11.83 -8.03
N ALA A 134 4.97 -11.25 -9.21
CA ALA A 134 6.24 -10.60 -9.55
C ALA A 134 6.51 -9.39 -8.65
N GLY A 135 5.50 -8.55 -8.42
CA GLY A 135 5.60 -7.40 -7.53
C GLY A 135 5.86 -7.77 -6.07
N ALA A 136 5.14 -8.78 -5.56
CA ALA A 136 5.36 -9.27 -4.20
C ALA A 136 6.77 -9.83 -4.02
N ARG A 137 7.28 -10.60 -5.01
CA ARG A 137 8.66 -11.08 -5.03
C ARG A 137 9.66 -9.93 -4.98
N LEU A 138 9.46 -8.91 -5.81
CA LEU A 138 10.34 -7.73 -5.86
C LEU A 138 10.33 -6.99 -4.52
N MET A 139 9.14 -6.65 -3.99
CA MET A 139 9.00 -5.90 -2.74
C MET A 139 9.59 -6.68 -1.54
N ALA A 140 9.31 -7.97 -1.43
CA ALA A 140 9.92 -8.82 -0.41
C ALA A 140 11.45 -8.87 -0.53
N GLY A 141 11.98 -8.86 -1.76
CA GLY A 141 13.41 -8.73 -2.01
C GLY A 141 13.98 -7.40 -1.52
N LEU A 142 13.31 -6.30 -1.80
CA LEU A 142 13.70 -4.97 -1.32
C LEU A 142 13.67 -4.88 0.20
N MET A 143 12.62 -5.41 0.85
CA MET A 143 12.52 -5.43 2.31
C MET A 143 13.63 -6.24 2.98
N ARG A 144 14.18 -7.28 2.33
CA ARG A 144 15.32 -8.02 2.85
C ARG A 144 16.65 -7.31 2.68
N ARG A 145 16.77 -6.42 1.69
CA ARG A 145 18.02 -5.72 1.37
C ARG A 145 18.18 -4.37 2.06
N HIS A 146 17.07 -3.82 2.58
CA HIS A 146 17.06 -2.50 3.19
C HIS A 146 16.58 -2.55 4.63
N ASP A 147 17.22 -1.77 5.51
CA ASP A 147 16.93 -1.70 6.95
C ASP A 147 15.71 -0.80 7.25
N GLY A 148 14.58 -1.10 6.65
CA GLY A 148 13.35 -0.35 6.90
C GLY A 148 12.42 -0.39 5.71
N ILE A 149 11.13 -0.48 6.01
CA ILE A 149 10.07 -0.51 5.01
C ILE A 149 10.02 0.77 4.18
N ASP A 150 10.33 1.91 4.76
CA ASP A 150 10.37 3.23 4.12
C ASP A 150 11.49 3.30 3.06
N VAL A 151 12.68 2.76 3.36
CA VAL A 151 13.80 2.69 2.40
C VAL A 151 13.50 1.65 1.31
N ALA A 152 12.88 0.53 1.65
CA ALA A 152 12.45 -0.47 0.68
C ALA A 152 11.40 0.10 -0.29
N LEU A 153 10.43 0.86 0.20
CA LEU A 153 9.45 1.57 -0.63
C LEU A 153 10.08 2.68 -1.48
N ALA A 154 11.10 3.37 -0.95
CA ALA A 154 11.86 4.32 -1.74
C ALA A 154 12.64 3.65 -2.88
N ALA A 155 13.21 2.46 -2.63
CA ALA A 155 13.87 1.66 -3.65
C ALA A 155 12.88 1.11 -4.69
N TRP A 156 11.67 0.77 -4.27
CA TRP A 156 10.58 0.42 -5.17
C TRP A 156 10.26 1.55 -6.16
N ASN A 157 10.04 2.75 -5.65
CA ASN A 157 9.60 3.90 -6.45
C ASN A 157 10.75 4.55 -7.26
N ALA A 158 11.87 4.84 -6.62
CA ALA A 158 13.00 5.55 -7.24
C ALA A 158 14.10 4.64 -7.81
N GLY A 159 14.01 3.34 -7.54
CA GLY A 159 15.03 2.35 -7.89
C GLY A 159 16.16 2.21 -6.86
N GLU A 160 16.67 1.00 -6.70
CA GLU A 160 17.78 0.70 -5.76
C GLU A 160 19.07 1.50 -6.06
N GLY A 161 19.30 1.81 -7.34
CA GLY A 161 20.45 2.63 -7.74
C GLY A 161 20.42 4.01 -7.09
N THR A 162 19.25 4.64 -7.08
CA THR A 162 19.05 5.94 -6.45
C THR A 162 19.24 5.87 -4.94
N VAL A 163 18.71 4.86 -4.29
CA VAL A 163 18.90 4.66 -2.84
C VAL A 163 20.36 4.45 -2.49
N ARG A 164 21.09 3.65 -3.28
CA ARG A 164 22.56 3.46 -3.09
C ARG A 164 23.32 4.77 -3.24
N GLN A 165 23.02 5.61 -4.22
CA GLN A 165 23.64 6.92 -4.39
C GLN A 165 23.43 7.86 -3.19
N HIS A 166 22.35 7.61 -2.40
CA HIS A 166 22.05 8.36 -1.17
C HIS A 166 22.46 7.58 0.11
N GLY A 167 23.47 6.71 0.00
CA GLY A 167 24.03 6.01 1.16
C GLY A 167 23.11 4.98 1.80
N GLY A 168 22.20 4.38 1.02
CA GLY A 168 21.24 3.39 1.50
C GLY A 168 20.09 3.98 2.33
N LYS A 169 19.86 5.30 2.23
CA LYS A 169 18.81 6.02 2.96
C LYS A 169 17.74 6.53 2.02
N MET A 170 16.65 7.01 2.61
CA MET A 170 15.57 7.71 1.90
C MET A 170 16.13 8.86 1.06
N PRO A 171 16.01 8.83 -0.27
CA PRO A 171 16.49 9.92 -1.12
C PRO A 171 15.66 11.20 -0.88
N PRO A 172 16.26 12.40 -1.02
CA PRO A 172 15.58 13.67 -0.82
C PRO A 172 14.72 14.08 -2.02
N LEU A 173 14.07 13.11 -2.66
CA LEU A 173 13.18 13.30 -3.81
C LEU A 173 11.74 13.50 -3.32
N PRO A 174 11.11 14.66 -3.59
CA PRO A 174 9.74 14.94 -3.11
C PRO A 174 8.72 13.89 -3.57
N GLU A 175 8.77 13.47 -4.83
CA GLU A 175 7.89 12.45 -5.40
C GLU A 175 8.02 11.11 -4.65
N THR A 176 9.25 10.63 -4.43
CA THR A 176 9.50 9.38 -3.72
C THR A 176 9.04 9.44 -2.27
N ARG A 177 9.31 10.55 -1.58
CA ARG A 177 8.84 10.75 -0.21
C ARG A 177 7.31 10.76 -0.12
N ALA A 178 6.65 11.42 -1.07
CA ALA A 178 5.20 11.44 -1.17
C ALA A 178 4.63 10.03 -1.39
N HIS A 179 5.19 9.27 -2.33
CA HIS A 179 4.80 7.89 -2.59
C HIS A 179 4.95 7.00 -1.35
N VAL A 180 6.11 7.03 -0.70
CA VAL A 180 6.37 6.24 0.52
C VAL A 180 5.37 6.61 1.63
N HIS A 181 5.12 7.90 1.82
CA HIS A 181 4.17 8.35 2.83
C HIS A 181 2.75 7.84 2.54
N GLN A 182 2.28 7.94 1.29
CA GLN A 182 0.96 7.45 0.88
C GLN A 182 0.80 5.94 1.13
N VAL A 183 1.79 5.14 0.73
CA VAL A 183 1.75 3.69 0.96
C VAL A 183 1.72 3.36 2.45
N LEU A 184 2.58 4.00 3.25
CA LEU A 184 2.66 3.73 4.69
C LEU A 184 1.39 4.19 5.44
N GLU A 185 0.82 5.34 5.10
CA GLU A 185 -0.44 5.80 5.71
C GLU A 185 -1.58 4.82 5.43
N LEU A 186 -1.72 4.39 4.17
CA LEU A 186 -2.76 3.44 3.79
C LEU A 186 -2.51 2.06 4.43
N TYR A 187 -1.28 1.58 4.40
CA TYR A 187 -0.91 0.32 5.05
C TYR A 187 -1.25 0.35 6.54
N TRP A 188 -0.91 1.43 7.23
CA TRP A 188 -1.23 1.61 8.64
C TRP A 188 -2.74 1.64 8.90
N ALA A 189 -3.51 2.35 8.06
CA ALA A 189 -4.96 2.39 8.16
C ALA A 189 -5.59 1.00 7.97
N LEU A 190 -5.10 0.20 7.01
CA LEU A 190 -5.54 -1.18 6.78
C LEU A 190 -5.22 -2.10 7.96
N LEU A 191 -4.04 -1.96 8.57
CA LEU A 191 -3.68 -2.74 9.76
C LEU A 191 -4.61 -2.43 10.95
N GLN A 192 -4.99 -1.17 11.13
CA GLN A 192 -5.92 -0.78 12.20
C GLN A 192 -7.36 -1.27 11.95
N ALA A 193 -7.77 -1.35 10.69
CA ALA A 193 -9.09 -1.87 10.30
C ALA A 193 -9.19 -3.39 10.40
N ARG A 194 -8.06 -4.10 10.51
CA ARG A 194 -8.04 -5.56 10.63
C ARG A 194 -8.76 -5.98 11.93
N PRO A 195 -9.75 -6.90 11.86
CA PRO A 195 -10.37 -7.42 13.07
C PRO A 195 -9.30 -8.07 13.97
N PRO A 196 -9.40 -7.92 15.29
CA PRO A 196 -8.45 -8.55 16.19
C PRO A 196 -8.44 -10.06 15.94
N ALA A 197 -7.23 -10.65 15.98
CA ALA A 197 -7.10 -12.08 15.87
C ALA A 197 -8.03 -12.73 16.90
N PRO A 198 -8.78 -13.80 16.54
CA PRO A 198 -9.63 -14.49 17.50
C PRO A 198 -8.76 -14.88 18.68
N ALA A 199 -9.11 -14.37 19.87
CA ALA A 199 -8.38 -14.69 21.08
C ALA A 199 -8.30 -16.21 21.19
N SER A 200 -7.09 -16.76 21.15
CA SER A 200 -6.90 -18.18 21.44
C SER A 200 -7.52 -18.41 22.80
N ARG A 201 -8.56 -19.26 22.87
CA ARG A 201 -9.25 -19.57 24.13
C ARG A 201 -8.19 -20.05 25.11
N LEU A 202 -7.87 -19.22 26.08
CA LEU A 202 -7.15 -19.66 27.27
C LEU A 202 -7.93 -20.83 27.82
N ARG A 203 -7.45 -22.06 27.62
CA ARG A 203 -7.91 -23.22 28.38
C ARG A 203 -7.35 -23.04 29.78
N ILE A 204 -8.13 -22.45 30.67
CA ILE A 204 -7.91 -22.53 32.09
C ILE A 204 -8.19 -23.99 32.42
N GLN A 205 -7.15 -24.80 32.59
CA GLN A 205 -7.29 -26.10 33.24
C GLN A 205 -7.52 -25.81 34.73
N PRO A 206 -8.68 -26.16 35.29
CA PRO A 206 -8.83 -26.09 36.74
C PRO A 206 -7.83 -27.06 37.37
N ASN A 207 -6.99 -26.54 38.26
CA ASN A 207 -6.04 -27.34 39.02
C ASN A 207 -6.82 -28.16 40.02
N LEU A 208 -7.14 -29.44 39.67
CA LEU A 208 -7.80 -30.40 40.54
C LEU A 208 -6.77 -31.05 41.49
N SER A 209 -6.08 -30.24 42.28
CA SER A 209 -5.23 -30.74 43.34
C SER A 209 -5.56 -30.05 44.66
N GLU A 210 -6.80 -30.26 45.15
CA GLU A 210 -7.14 -30.05 46.56
C GLU A 210 -8.44 -30.79 46.92
N THR A 211 -8.37 -32.11 47.02
CA THR A 211 -9.25 -32.89 47.91
C THR A 211 -8.64 -34.25 48.15
N ALA A 212 -7.69 -34.30 49.07
CA ALA A 212 -7.34 -35.52 49.77
C ALA A 212 -6.78 -35.12 51.13
N ARG A 213 -7.68 -34.90 52.08
CA ARG A 213 -7.49 -35.20 53.48
C ARG A 213 -8.85 -35.22 54.21
#